data_14e23c348cb23051606baf28df6cf649
#
_entry.id   14e23c348cb23051606baf28df6cf649
#
_cell.length_a   1.000
_cell.length_b   1.000
_cell.length_c   1.000
_cell.angle_alpha   90.00
_cell.angle_beta   90.00
_cell.angle_gamma   90.00
#
_symmetry.space_group_name_H-M   'P 1'
#
loop_
_entity.id
_entity.type
_entity.pdbx_description
1 polymer ?
#
loop_
_entity_poly.entity_id
_entity_poly.type
_entity_poly.pdbx_seq_one_letter_code
_entity_poly.pdbx_strand_id
1 'polypeptide(L)'
;MSENISSSVDAFLEYLKYASGRTDNTVINYAVDLSQFVDYLLAEGVKDLEEIKQSHVRGFLRELLAYGYSKSTVLRKLSSLRSWMKFLQQSGV
;
A
#
# COMPACT_ATOMS: atom_id res chain seq x y z
N MET A 1 3.98 -3.63 20.80
CA MET A 1 4.97 -3.01 19.92
C MET A 1 4.36 -2.78 18.55
N SER A 2 4.51 -1.59 18.03
CA SER A 2 3.91 -1.22 16.74
C SER A 2 4.62 -1.93 15.59
N GLU A 3 3.82 -2.40 14.63
CA GLU A 3 4.34 -2.99 13.41
C GLU A 3 4.92 -1.90 12.52
N ASN A 4 6.13 -2.12 11.99
CA ASN A 4 6.75 -1.19 11.06
C ASN A 4 6.02 -1.29 9.70
N ILE A 5 5.67 -0.14 9.13
CA ILE A 5 4.93 -0.08 7.87
C ILE A 5 5.74 -0.74 6.73
N SER A 6 7.02 -0.39 6.62
CA SER A 6 7.87 -0.95 5.57
C SER A 6 8.02 -2.46 5.70
N SER A 7 8.19 -2.97 6.92
CA SER A 7 8.29 -4.42 7.15
C SER A 7 7.01 -5.14 6.74
N SER A 8 5.85 -4.55 7.00
CA SER A 8 4.59 -5.17 6.62
C SER A 8 4.39 -5.19 5.11
N VAL A 9 4.86 -4.16 4.41
CA VAL A 9 4.84 -4.16 2.94
C VAL A 9 5.74 -5.27 2.40
N ASP A 10 6.94 -5.41 2.95
CA ASP A 10 7.86 -6.47 2.53
C ASP A 10 7.25 -7.86 2.74
N ALA A 11 6.60 -8.08 3.88
CA ALA A 11 5.94 -9.34 4.16
C ALA A 11 4.83 -9.63 3.15
N PHE A 12 4.06 -8.60 2.79
CA PHE A 12 3.00 -8.74 1.79
C PHE A 12 3.57 -9.10 0.42
N LEU A 13 4.66 -8.44 0.02
CA LEU A 13 5.29 -8.71 -1.29
C LEU A 13 5.83 -10.14 -1.34
N GLU A 14 6.41 -10.64 -0.25
CA GLU A 14 6.85 -12.03 -0.16
C GLU A 14 5.65 -12.98 -0.27
N TYR A 15 4.56 -12.65 0.40
CA TYR A 15 3.33 -13.45 0.30
C TYR A 15 2.84 -13.54 -1.14
N LEU A 16 2.83 -12.41 -1.87
CA LEU A 16 2.41 -12.40 -3.27
C LEU A 16 3.29 -13.30 -4.13
N LYS A 17 4.60 -13.24 -3.90
CA LYS A 17 5.56 -13.97 -4.71
C LYS A 17 5.54 -15.47 -4.44
N TYR A 18 5.56 -15.85 -3.17
CA TYR A 18 5.78 -17.26 -2.79
C TYR A 18 4.51 -18.02 -2.45
N ALA A 19 3.56 -17.40 -1.78
CA ALA A 19 2.34 -18.09 -1.35
C ALA A 19 1.21 -17.94 -2.38
N SER A 20 1.11 -16.79 -3.02
CA SER A 20 0.02 -16.48 -3.95
C SER A 20 0.38 -16.77 -5.40
N GLY A 21 1.66 -17.00 -5.70
CA GLY A 21 2.10 -17.36 -7.05
C GLY A 21 1.99 -16.24 -8.07
N ARG A 22 2.00 -14.99 -7.64
CA ARG A 22 1.91 -13.86 -8.57
C ARG A 22 3.18 -13.73 -9.40
N THR A 23 3.04 -13.20 -10.62
CA THR A 23 4.19 -12.97 -11.49
C THR A 23 5.09 -11.88 -10.95
N ASP A 24 6.36 -11.89 -11.38
CA ASP A 24 7.32 -10.85 -10.97
C ASP A 24 6.84 -9.45 -11.34
N ASN A 25 6.26 -9.27 -12.52
CA ASN A 25 5.74 -7.97 -12.95
C ASN A 25 4.62 -7.49 -12.03
N THR A 26 3.73 -8.39 -11.63
CA THR A 26 2.65 -8.05 -10.70
C THR A 26 3.22 -7.61 -9.36
N VAL A 27 4.21 -8.34 -8.83
CA VAL A 27 4.83 -8.01 -7.55
C VAL A 27 5.53 -6.65 -7.62
N ILE A 28 6.24 -6.37 -8.72
CA ILE A 28 6.90 -5.08 -8.93
C ILE A 28 5.88 -3.94 -8.94
N ASN A 29 4.74 -4.13 -9.64
CA ASN A 29 3.70 -3.11 -9.68
C ASN A 29 3.11 -2.83 -8.30
N TYR A 30 2.87 -3.87 -7.51
CA TYR A 30 2.43 -3.70 -6.12
C TYR A 30 3.49 -2.95 -5.30
N ALA A 31 4.76 -3.30 -5.49
CA ALA A 31 5.85 -2.65 -4.76
C ALA A 31 5.90 -1.15 -5.05
N VAL A 32 5.76 -0.77 -6.31
CA VAL A 32 5.76 0.65 -6.71
C VAL A 32 4.57 1.37 -6.07
N ASP A 33 3.38 0.80 -6.19
CA ASP A 33 2.17 1.42 -5.66
C ASP A 33 2.24 1.62 -4.15
N LEU A 34 2.67 0.58 -3.43
CA LEU A 34 2.76 0.64 -1.98
C LEU A 34 3.89 1.55 -1.51
N SER A 35 5.01 1.58 -2.24
CA SER A 35 6.11 2.49 -1.93
C SER A 35 5.64 3.95 -1.98
N GLN A 36 4.84 4.31 -2.97
CA GLN A 36 4.29 5.65 -3.07
C GLN A 36 3.39 6.00 -1.88
N PHE A 37 2.56 5.04 -1.45
CA PHE A 37 1.70 5.26 -0.30
C PHE A 37 2.51 5.39 0.99
N VAL A 38 3.54 4.57 1.15
CA VAL A 38 4.42 4.66 2.33
C VAL A 38 5.09 6.04 2.38
N ASP A 39 5.58 6.54 1.25
CA ASP A 39 6.17 7.88 1.17
C ASP A 39 5.16 8.95 1.57
N TYR A 40 3.92 8.83 1.11
CA TYR A 40 2.86 9.74 1.49
C TYR A 40 2.60 9.70 3.00
N LEU A 41 2.50 8.50 3.57
CA LEU A 41 2.27 8.34 5.00
C LEU A 41 3.40 8.97 5.83
N LEU A 42 4.64 8.76 5.43
CA LEU A 42 5.78 9.34 6.13
C LEU A 42 5.74 10.87 6.07
N ALA A 43 5.36 11.43 4.93
CA ALA A 43 5.22 12.88 4.78
C ALA A 43 4.10 13.43 5.68
N GLU A 44 3.09 12.62 5.98
CA GLU A 44 1.98 12.99 6.86
C GLU A 44 2.27 12.68 8.32
N GLY A 45 3.47 12.22 8.65
CA GLY A 45 3.86 11.91 10.02
C GLY A 45 3.35 10.58 10.56
N VAL A 46 2.88 9.70 9.69
CA VAL A 46 2.38 8.38 10.08
C VAL A 46 3.56 7.42 10.15
N LYS A 47 3.78 6.82 11.32
CA LYS A 47 4.92 5.92 11.55
C LYS A 47 4.53 4.47 11.75
N ASP A 48 3.35 4.23 12.30
CA ASP A 48 2.90 2.89 12.70
C ASP A 48 1.64 2.49 11.95
N LEU A 49 1.47 1.18 11.74
CA LEU A 49 0.29 0.65 11.04
C LEU A 49 -1.02 1.10 11.68
N GLU A 50 -1.06 1.13 13.01
CA GLU A 50 -2.29 1.50 13.72
C GLU A 50 -2.71 2.95 13.47
N GLU A 51 -1.79 3.80 13.03
CA GLU A 51 -2.08 5.21 12.77
C GLU A 51 -2.72 5.45 11.40
N ILE A 52 -2.72 4.44 10.53
CA ILE A 52 -3.26 4.57 9.18
C ILE A 52 -4.79 4.63 9.24
N LYS A 53 -5.36 5.66 8.65
CA LYS A 53 -6.81 5.90 8.64
C LYS A 53 -7.33 5.99 7.21
N GLN A 54 -8.64 5.85 7.05
CA GLN A 54 -9.27 6.03 5.75
C GLN A 54 -9.01 7.42 5.17
N SER A 55 -8.88 8.43 6.02
CA SER A 55 -8.54 9.77 5.56
C SER A 55 -7.18 9.83 4.87
N HIS A 56 -6.23 8.99 5.29
CA HIS A 56 -4.93 8.89 4.63
C HIS A 56 -5.05 8.32 3.23
N VAL A 57 -5.88 7.30 3.07
CA VAL A 57 -6.13 6.72 1.74
C VAL A 57 -6.76 7.76 0.83
N ARG A 58 -7.81 8.44 1.30
CA ARG A 58 -8.47 9.49 0.50
C ARG A 58 -7.52 10.62 0.13
N GLY A 59 -6.69 11.06 1.08
CA GLY A 59 -5.71 12.11 0.84
C GLY A 59 -4.69 11.71 -0.21
N PHE A 60 -4.22 10.47 -0.14
CA PHE A 60 -3.29 9.94 -1.13
C PHE A 60 -3.91 9.93 -2.54
N LEU A 61 -5.16 9.47 -2.65
CA LEU A 61 -5.84 9.44 -3.95
C LEU A 61 -6.02 10.85 -4.53
N ARG A 62 -6.35 11.82 -3.69
CA ARG A 62 -6.47 13.21 -4.13
C ARG A 62 -5.13 13.75 -4.63
N GLU A 63 -4.05 13.42 -3.93
CA GLU A 63 -2.72 13.85 -4.32
C GLU A 63 -2.33 13.27 -5.69
N LEU A 64 -2.63 11.99 -5.91
CA LEU A 64 -2.36 11.36 -7.21
C LEU A 64 -3.10 12.07 -8.34
N LEU A 65 -4.38 12.37 -8.13
CA LEU A 65 -5.17 13.10 -9.12
C LEU A 65 -4.61 14.50 -9.37
N ALA A 66 -4.16 15.17 -8.32
CA ALA A 66 -3.57 16.51 -8.44
C ALA A 66 -2.26 16.46 -9.22
N TYR A 67 -1.51 15.37 -9.14
CA TYR A 67 -0.29 15.17 -9.91
C TYR A 67 -0.56 14.90 -11.40
N GLY A 68 -1.82 14.58 -11.76
CA GLY A 68 -2.18 14.32 -13.14
C GLY A 68 -2.29 12.85 -13.52
N TYR A 69 -2.26 11.95 -12.55
CA TYR A 69 -2.50 10.53 -12.83
C TYR A 69 -3.94 10.34 -13.33
N SER A 70 -4.11 9.44 -14.29
CA SER A 70 -5.44 9.11 -14.80
C SER A 70 -6.27 8.40 -13.74
N LYS A 71 -7.61 8.45 -13.88
CA LYS A 71 -8.52 7.74 -12.98
C LYS A 71 -8.22 6.25 -12.93
N SER A 72 -7.94 5.62 -14.09
CA SER A 72 -7.67 4.19 -14.12
C SER A 72 -6.39 3.85 -13.36
N THR A 73 -5.36 4.68 -13.47
CA THR A 73 -4.13 4.47 -12.71
C THR A 73 -4.37 4.64 -11.21
N VAL A 74 -5.13 5.66 -10.83
CA VAL A 74 -5.46 5.88 -9.42
C VAL A 74 -6.25 4.70 -8.85
N LEU A 75 -7.23 4.17 -9.61
CA LEU A 75 -8.00 3.02 -9.18
C LEU A 75 -7.12 1.76 -9.04
N ARG A 76 -6.16 1.58 -9.95
CA ARG A 76 -5.23 0.46 -9.85
C ARG A 76 -4.41 0.56 -8.55
N LYS A 77 -3.91 1.75 -8.25
CA LYS A 77 -3.14 1.97 -7.02
C LYS A 77 -4.00 1.76 -5.77
N LEU A 78 -5.27 2.18 -5.82
CA LEU A 78 -6.21 1.91 -4.72
C LEU A 78 -6.40 0.42 -4.52
N SER A 79 -6.51 -0.36 -5.61
CA SER A 79 -6.61 -1.82 -5.51
C SER A 79 -5.41 -2.43 -4.81
N SER A 80 -4.20 -1.92 -5.11
CA SER A 80 -2.99 -2.38 -4.44
C SER A 80 -3.06 -2.12 -2.93
N LEU A 81 -3.51 -0.92 -2.54
CA LEU A 81 -3.66 -0.59 -1.12
C LEU A 81 -4.67 -1.50 -0.42
N ARG A 82 -5.80 -1.75 -1.08
CA ARG A 82 -6.85 -2.62 -0.51
C ARG A 82 -6.36 -4.04 -0.33
N SER A 83 -5.60 -4.56 -1.28
CA SER A 83 -5.03 -5.91 -1.18
C SER A 83 -4.08 -6.02 0.01
N TRP A 84 -3.22 -5.01 0.19
CA TRP A 84 -2.31 -4.96 1.33
C TRP A 84 -3.08 -4.90 2.66
N MET A 85 -4.09 -4.04 2.74
CA MET A 85 -4.89 -3.90 3.96
C MET A 85 -5.62 -5.19 4.30
N LYS A 86 -6.14 -5.88 3.29
CA LYS A 86 -6.77 -7.19 3.49
C LYS A 86 -5.78 -8.20 4.04
N PHE A 87 -4.56 -8.22 3.49
CA PHE A 87 -3.50 -9.08 3.99
C PHE A 87 -3.20 -8.80 5.47
N LEU A 88 -3.13 -7.52 5.85
CA LEU A 88 -2.89 -7.15 7.24
C LEU A 88 -3.99 -7.66 8.16
N GLN A 89 -5.24 -7.53 7.75
CA GLN A 89 -6.38 -8.03 8.54
C GLN A 89 -6.30 -9.54 8.73
N GLN A 90 -5.94 -10.27 7.68
CA GLN A 90 -5.83 -11.73 7.74
C GLN A 90 -4.63 -12.17 8.57
N SER A 91 -3.63 -11.33 8.72
CA SER A 91 -2.43 -11.62 9.51
C SER A 91 -2.61 -11.28 11.00
N GLY A 92 -3.76 -10.75 11.38
CA GLY A 92 -4.05 -10.40 12.77
C GLY A 92 -3.41 -9.08 13.21
N VAL A 93 -3.09 -8.23 12.29
CA VAL A 93 -2.48 -6.92 12.58
C VAL A 93 -3.54 -5.83 12.71
#